data_aba24852d13f4115ec82aa3e75a6581e
#
_entry.id   aba24852d13f4115ec82aa3e75a6581e
#
_cell.length_a   1.000
_cell.length_b   1.000
_cell.length_c   1.000
_cell.angle_alpha   90.00
_cell.angle_beta   90.00
_cell.angle_gamma   90.00
#
_symmetry.space_group_name_H-M   'P 1'
#
loop_
_entity.id
_entity.type
_entity.pdbx_description
1 polymer ?
#
loop_
_entity_poly.entity_id
_entity_poly.type
_entity_poly.pdbx_seq_one_letter_code
_entity_poly.pdbx_strand_id
1 'polypeptide(L)'
;ARPSWTDEMRNAAVNTLDSGRWVKGPQGRAFAEEFAEYCGVEFASPCNSGSGALIAALRLLGIGPGDEVIVPSLTFIATATSVSMTGATPIFAEVEPDYWCLDVEDVKQRITPKTKGVIGVHLFGQCYGTELIDLCKEHNLALIEDAAQAHGASIVYNGASTMAGALGTISCFSFFPSKNVAVGGEGGMITAADAEIGARIKSVVDHGRDGSLQSQEVGTNMRMSEVFAAIGRVQLKHLDDWLARRRSNAALLSETIASHPKLQAPQVRPDSQHAWHQYCLQTENVEAFLQHMAINDIDARKIYPVPCHQHPVYKDHQQANDEFSVTSQLSE
;
A
#
# COMPACT_ATOMS: atom_id res chain seq x y z
N ALA A 1 -15.39 0.16 -8.96
CA ALA A 1 -15.15 1.59 -9.25
C ALA A 1 -14.53 1.71 -10.65
N ARG A 2 -14.91 2.75 -11.40
CA ARG A 2 -14.25 3.08 -12.67
C ARG A 2 -13.28 4.22 -12.43
N PRO A 3 -12.03 4.16 -12.95
CA PRO A 3 -11.09 5.27 -12.86
C PRO A 3 -11.65 6.53 -13.54
N SER A 4 -11.32 7.70 -13.01
CA SER A 4 -11.59 8.96 -13.69
C SER A 4 -10.71 9.06 -14.93
N TRP A 5 -11.30 9.50 -16.04
CA TRP A 5 -10.60 9.74 -17.30
C TRP A 5 -11.00 11.10 -17.86
N THR A 6 -10.02 11.98 -18.05
CA THR A 6 -10.24 13.35 -18.53
C THR A 6 -9.51 13.60 -19.84
N ASP A 7 -9.88 14.68 -20.55
CA ASP A 7 -9.15 15.10 -21.75
C ASP A 7 -7.71 15.52 -21.44
N GLU A 8 -7.44 16.05 -20.23
CA GLU A 8 -6.06 16.33 -19.79
C GLU A 8 -5.22 15.06 -19.72
N MET A 9 -5.74 13.97 -19.14
CA MET A 9 -5.07 12.66 -19.10
C MET A 9 -4.84 12.09 -20.49
N ARG A 10 -5.86 12.20 -21.38
CA ARG A 10 -5.75 11.77 -22.78
C ARG A 10 -4.64 12.52 -23.50
N ASN A 11 -4.62 13.85 -23.38
CA ASN A 11 -3.62 14.68 -24.03
C ASN A 11 -2.22 14.41 -23.49
N ALA A 12 -2.06 14.22 -22.18
CA ALA A 12 -0.78 13.83 -21.57
C ALA A 12 -0.24 12.50 -22.14
N ALA A 13 -1.12 11.50 -22.27
CA ALA A 13 -0.76 10.21 -22.84
C ALA A 13 -0.37 10.32 -24.33
N VAL A 14 -1.17 10.99 -25.15
CA VAL A 14 -0.94 11.17 -26.59
C VAL A 14 0.36 11.95 -26.82
N ASN A 15 0.56 13.09 -26.15
CA ASN A 15 1.78 13.89 -26.28
C ASN A 15 3.04 13.08 -25.88
N THR A 16 2.93 12.19 -24.91
CA THR A 16 4.03 11.31 -24.53
C THR A 16 4.31 10.27 -25.60
N LEU A 17 3.29 9.68 -26.22
CA LEU A 17 3.44 8.76 -27.34
C LEU A 17 4.08 9.45 -28.55
N ASP A 18 3.61 10.64 -28.90
CA ASP A 18 4.11 11.43 -30.04
C ASP A 18 5.57 11.85 -29.85
N SER A 19 6.03 12.02 -28.60
CA SER A 19 7.42 12.36 -28.28
C SER A 19 8.42 11.24 -28.63
N GLY A 20 7.97 10.01 -28.82
CA GLY A 20 8.81 8.83 -29.03
C GLY A 20 9.63 8.41 -27.82
N ARG A 21 9.54 9.10 -26.69
CA ARG A 21 10.24 8.76 -25.44
C ARG A 21 9.31 8.00 -24.51
N TRP A 22 9.29 6.69 -24.62
CA TRP A 22 8.33 5.84 -23.93
C TRP A 22 8.84 5.25 -22.61
N VAL A 23 10.14 5.29 -22.37
CA VAL A 23 10.83 4.75 -21.19
C VAL A 23 11.97 5.67 -20.78
N LYS A 24 12.23 5.85 -19.48
CA LYS A 24 13.33 6.65 -18.92
C LYS A 24 13.36 8.12 -19.40
N GLY A 25 12.20 8.69 -19.60
CA GLY A 25 12.04 10.06 -20.10
C GLY A 25 11.77 11.08 -18.98
N PRO A 26 11.26 12.26 -19.36
CA PRO A 26 10.99 13.34 -18.42
C PRO A 26 9.76 13.11 -17.56
N GLN A 27 8.75 12.35 -18.03
CA GLN A 27 7.51 12.18 -17.29
C GLN A 27 7.72 11.36 -16.02
N GLY A 28 8.50 10.27 -16.10
CA GLY A 28 8.83 9.44 -14.95
C GLY A 28 9.64 10.20 -13.89
N ARG A 29 10.57 11.07 -14.31
CA ARG A 29 11.33 11.93 -13.37
C ARG A 29 10.43 12.94 -12.69
N ALA A 30 9.64 13.68 -13.46
CA ALA A 30 8.73 14.69 -12.91
C ALA A 30 7.67 14.07 -12.00
N PHE A 31 7.14 12.89 -12.35
CA PHE A 31 6.20 12.18 -11.48
C PHE A 31 6.85 11.75 -10.16
N ALA A 32 8.11 11.32 -10.18
CA ALA A 32 8.86 11.01 -8.97
C ALA A 32 9.02 12.24 -8.07
N GLU A 33 9.44 13.37 -8.65
CA GLU A 33 9.65 14.64 -7.93
C GLU A 33 8.33 15.15 -7.32
N GLU A 34 7.26 15.22 -8.11
CA GLU A 34 5.93 15.66 -7.68
C GLU A 34 5.34 14.74 -6.60
N PHE A 35 5.56 13.43 -6.71
CA PHE A 35 5.07 12.47 -5.72
C PHE A 35 5.87 12.49 -4.41
N ALA A 36 7.19 12.69 -4.49
CA ALA A 36 8.05 12.88 -3.32
C ALA A 36 7.64 14.15 -2.55
N GLU A 37 7.43 15.25 -3.25
CA GLU A 37 6.92 16.50 -2.68
C GLU A 37 5.56 16.29 -2.00
N TYR A 38 4.63 15.59 -2.67
CA TYR A 38 3.31 15.29 -2.14
C TYR A 38 3.37 14.47 -0.83
N CYS A 39 4.25 13.48 -0.75
CA CYS A 39 4.43 12.68 0.45
C CYS A 39 5.30 13.36 1.53
N GLY A 40 6.02 14.44 1.19
CA GLY A 40 6.95 15.10 2.11
C GLY A 40 8.23 14.31 2.34
N VAL A 41 8.72 13.59 1.33
CA VAL A 41 9.98 12.81 1.35
C VAL A 41 10.97 13.34 0.31
N GLU A 42 12.25 12.97 0.47
CA GLU A 42 13.28 13.44 -0.45
C GLU A 42 13.38 12.60 -1.73
N PHE A 43 13.11 11.30 -1.64
CA PHE A 43 13.33 10.37 -2.75
C PHE A 43 12.05 9.61 -3.14
N ALA A 44 11.80 9.55 -4.45
CA ALA A 44 10.81 8.66 -5.03
C ALA A 44 11.29 8.09 -6.36
N SER A 45 10.78 6.91 -6.73
CA SER A 45 11.02 6.30 -8.04
C SER A 45 9.78 5.52 -8.49
N PRO A 46 9.24 5.84 -9.68
CA PRO A 46 8.14 5.07 -10.23
C PRO A 46 8.61 3.68 -10.67
N CYS A 47 7.76 2.70 -10.43
CA CYS A 47 7.99 1.31 -10.84
C CYS A 47 6.74 0.71 -11.50
N ASN A 48 6.85 -0.54 -11.95
CA ASN A 48 5.83 -1.17 -12.78
C ASN A 48 4.58 -1.63 -12.01
N SER A 49 4.62 -1.75 -10.68
CA SER A 49 3.46 -2.17 -9.88
C SER A 49 3.75 -2.01 -8.38
N GLY A 50 2.68 -2.03 -7.56
CA GLY A 50 2.82 -2.07 -6.09
C GLY A 50 3.55 -3.32 -5.60
N SER A 51 3.29 -4.49 -6.18
CA SER A 51 4.03 -5.72 -5.85
C SER A 51 5.52 -5.60 -6.20
N GLY A 52 5.83 -5.00 -7.36
CA GLY A 52 7.21 -4.69 -7.75
C GLY A 52 7.88 -3.73 -6.77
N ALA A 53 7.15 -2.73 -6.27
CA ALA A 53 7.63 -1.81 -5.24
C ALA A 53 8.02 -2.54 -3.95
N LEU A 54 7.16 -3.42 -3.43
CA LEU A 54 7.42 -4.21 -2.22
C LEU A 54 8.64 -5.12 -2.39
N ILE A 55 8.75 -5.85 -3.52
CA ILE A 55 9.91 -6.70 -3.80
C ILE A 55 11.20 -5.86 -3.88
N ALA A 56 11.17 -4.73 -4.55
CA ALA A 56 12.31 -3.83 -4.66
C ALA A 56 12.71 -3.25 -3.28
N ALA A 57 11.75 -2.85 -2.47
CA ALA A 57 11.98 -2.36 -1.10
C ALA A 57 12.67 -3.40 -0.23
N LEU A 58 12.18 -4.63 -0.20
CA LEU A 58 12.77 -5.73 0.55
C LEU A 58 14.22 -6.01 0.12
N ARG A 59 14.48 -6.01 -1.21
CA ARG A 59 15.84 -6.18 -1.76
C ARG A 59 16.77 -5.03 -1.40
N LEU A 60 16.30 -3.78 -1.46
CA LEU A 60 17.07 -2.60 -1.06
C LEU A 60 17.52 -2.67 0.40
N LEU A 61 16.67 -3.24 1.25
CA LEU A 61 16.96 -3.48 2.67
C LEU A 61 17.81 -4.73 2.93
N GLY A 62 18.21 -5.46 1.88
CA GLY A 62 19.03 -6.66 1.99
C GLY A 62 18.28 -7.88 2.57
N ILE A 63 16.95 -7.85 2.57
CA ILE A 63 16.11 -8.93 3.12
C ILE A 63 16.01 -10.08 2.12
N GLY A 64 16.33 -11.29 2.58
CA GLY A 64 16.40 -12.48 1.74
C GLY A 64 16.38 -13.80 2.51
N PRO A 65 16.94 -14.89 1.94
CA PRO A 65 16.89 -16.23 2.55
C PRO A 65 17.45 -16.27 3.96
N GLY A 66 16.67 -16.81 4.91
CA GLY A 66 17.02 -16.91 6.32
C GLY A 66 16.48 -15.78 7.18
N ASP A 67 16.02 -14.69 6.57
CA ASP A 67 15.38 -13.57 7.26
C ASP A 67 13.88 -13.81 7.42
N GLU A 68 13.31 -13.14 8.42
CA GLU A 68 11.88 -13.10 8.69
C GLU A 68 11.35 -11.67 8.56
N VAL A 69 10.15 -11.52 7.98
CA VAL A 69 9.44 -10.25 7.87
C VAL A 69 8.03 -10.41 8.42
N ILE A 70 7.66 -9.62 9.40
CA ILE A 70 6.31 -9.65 9.98
C ILE A 70 5.34 -8.91 9.04
N VAL A 71 4.21 -9.54 8.75
CA VAL A 71 3.17 -9.03 7.85
C VAL A 71 1.78 -9.25 8.45
N PRO A 72 0.78 -8.40 8.19
CA PRO A 72 -0.58 -8.65 8.66
C PRO A 72 -1.19 -9.87 7.99
N SER A 73 -1.96 -10.64 8.76
CA SER A 73 -2.74 -11.77 8.22
C SER A 73 -3.93 -11.30 7.38
N LEU A 74 -4.48 -10.11 7.67
CA LEU A 74 -5.55 -9.47 6.90
C LEU A 74 -4.96 -8.37 5.99
N THR A 75 -4.70 -8.71 4.74
CA THR A 75 -4.28 -7.75 3.71
C THR A 75 -4.43 -8.38 2.32
N PHE A 76 -4.07 -7.63 1.28
CA PHE A 76 -3.90 -8.22 -0.05
C PHE A 76 -2.67 -9.12 -0.08
N ILE A 77 -2.82 -10.30 -0.69
CA ILE A 77 -1.80 -11.36 -0.68
C ILE A 77 -0.40 -10.91 -1.13
N ALA A 78 -0.29 -9.86 -1.97
CA ALA A 78 1.00 -9.35 -2.44
C ALA A 78 1.92 -8.89 -1.31
N THR A 79 1.38 -8.42 -0.19
CA THR A 79 2.17 -8.05 1.00
C THR A 79 3.02 -9.24 1.48
N ALA A 80 2.42 -10.42 1.62
CA ALA A 80 3.12 -11.63 2.07
C ALA A 80 3.94 -12.28 0.94
N THR A 81 3.38 -12.40 -0.28
CA THR A 81 4.11 -13.04 -1.38
C THR A 81 5.33 -12.27 -1.83
N SER A 82 5.38 -10.95 -1.67
CA SER A 82 6.59 -10.17 -1.95
C SER A 82 7.76 -10.57 -1.04
N VAL A 83 7.50 -10.89 0.23
CA VAL A 83 8.49 -11.43 1.16
C VAL A 83 8.98 -12.80 0.65
N SER A 84 8.05 -13.71 0.36
CA SER A 84 8.41 -15.05 -0.16
C SER A 84 9.22 -14.99 -1.46
N MET A 85 8.95 -14.01 -2.34
CA MET A 85 9.70 -13.82 -3.60
C MET A 85 11.14 -13.34 -3.40
N THR A 86 11.51 -12.82 -2.24
CA THR A 86 12.91 -12.53 -1.90
C THR A 86 13.63 -13.74 -1.29
N GLY A 87 12.92 -14.81 -0.98
CA GLY A 87 13.41 -15.98 -0.26
C GLY A 87 13.35 -15.85 1.26
N ALA A 88 12.90 -14.70 1.79
CA ALA A 88 12.60 -14.51 3.20
C ALA A 88 11.28 -15.20 3.60
N THR A 89 11.09 -15.39 4.90
CA THR A 89 9.88 -16.00 5.46
C THR A 89 8.93 -14.93 5.96
N PRO A 90 7.69 -14.82 5.43
CA PRO A 90 6.67 -13.97 6.03
C PRO A 90 6.24 -14.57 7.38
N ILE A 91 6.17 -13.76 8.42
CA ILE A 91 5.61 -14.12 9.72
C ILE A 91 4.29 -13.37 9.85
N PHE A 92 3.19 -14.11 9.84
CA PHE A 92 1.87 -13.53 9.93
C PHE A 92 1.58 -13.04 11.33
N ALA A 93 0.99 -11.86 11.45
CA ALA A 93 0.56 -11.26 12.70
C ALA A 93 -0.91 -10.85 12.63
N GLU A 94 -1.54 -10.76 13.80
CA GLU A 94 -2.92 -10.35 13.97
C GLU A 94 -3.10 -8.86 13.63
N VAL A 95 -4.33 -8.46 13.40
CA VAL A 95 -4.72 -7.07 13.20
C VAL A 95 -5.59 -6.57 14.36
N GLU A 96 -5.56 -5.26 14.60
CA GLU A 96 -6.44 -4.62 15.58
C GLU A 96 -7.91 -4.69 15.14
N PRO A 97 -8.84 -4.87 16.08
CA PRO A 97 -10.25 -5.03 15.75
C PRO A 97 -10.91 -3.76 15.22
N ASP A 98 -10.43 -2.58 15.65
CA ASP A 98 -11.06 -1.30 15.35
C ASP A 98 -10.61 -0.68 14.03
N TYR A 99 -9.31 -0.78 13.72
CA TYR A 99 -8.70 -0.09 12.58
C TYR A 99 -8.15 -1.05 11.51
N TRP A 100 -8.12 -2.35 11.80
CA TRP A 100 -7.75 -3.44 10.89
C TRP A 100 -6.31 -3.37 10.35
N CYS A 101 -5.47 -2.59 11.01
CA CYS A 101 -4.04 -2.55 10.79
C CYS A 101 -3.33 -3.52 11.74
N LEU A 102 -2.01 -3.71 11.59
CA LEU A 102 -1.24 -4.60 12.46
C LEU A 102 -1.46 -4.29 13.94
N ASP A 103 -1.72 -5.32 14.73
CA ASP A 103 -1.71 -5.26 16.19
C ASP A 103 -0.26 -5.25 16.68
N VAL A 104 0.15 -4.15 17.29
CA VAL A 104 1.52 -3.92 17.74
C VAL A 104 1.95 -4.90 18.83
N GLU A 105 1.02 -5.30 19.70
CA GLU A 105 1.31 -6.26 20.76
C GLU A 105 1.56 -7.67 20.20
N ASP A 106 0.80 -8.08 19.18
CA ASP A 106 1.05 -9.35 18.50
C ASP A 106 2.36 -9.30 17.69
N VAL A 107 2.64 -8.18 17.01
CA VAL A 107 3.92 -7.96 16.31
C VAL A 107 5.09 -8.15 17.28
N LYS A 108 5.03 -7.52 18.46
CA LYS A 108 6.08 -7.60 19.49
C LYS A 108 6.37 -9.03 19.93
N GLN A 109 5.34 -9.86 20.08
CA GLN A 109 5.47 -11.27 20.47
C GLN A 109 6.11 -12.14 19.37
N ARG A 110 6.04 -11.70 18.11
CA ARG A 110 6.56 -12.45 16.96
C ARG A 110 7.97 -12.06 16.54
N ILE A 111 8.56 -11.07 17.18
CA ILE A 111 9.96 -10.68 16.91
C ILE A 111 10.90 -11.80 17.35
N THR A 112 11.77 -12.23 16.43
CA THR A 112 12.82 -13.22 16.64
C THR A 112 14.18 -12.63 16.25
N PRO A 113 15.31 -13.30 16.56
CA PRO A 113 16.63 -12.88 16.08
C PRO A 113 16.76 -12.85 14.53
N LYS A 114 15.85 -13.49 13.80
CA LYS A 114 15.81 -13.51 12.34
C LYS A 114 14.96 -12.38 11.75
N THR A 115 14.15 -11.73 12.56
CA THR A 115 13.27 -10.64 12.10
C THR A 115 14.12 -9.47 11.63
N LYS A 116 13.94 -9.04 10.38
CA LYS A 116 14.64 -7.91 9.76
C LYS A 116 13.75 -6.73 9.48
N GLY A 117 12.45 -6.95 9.39
CA GLY A 117 11.51 -5.88 9.11
C GLY A 117 10.07 -6.25 9.39
N VAL A 118 9.24 -5.24 9.31
CA VAL A 118 7.78 -5.32 9.42
C VAL A 118 7.18 -4.61 8.20
N ILE A 119 6.20 -5.22 7.54
CA ILE A 119 5.41 -4.53 6.54
C ILE A 119 4.12 -4.03 7.21
N GLY A 120 4.06 -2.74 7.51
CA GLY A 120 2.86 -2.08 7.98
C GLY A 120 1.96 -1.72 6.79
N VAL A 121 0.73 -2.23 6.79
CA VAL A 121 -0.24 -1.95 5.73
C VAL A 121 -1.20 -0.87 6.18
N HIS A 122 -1.36 0.16 5.36
CA HIS A 122 -2.39 1.18 5.54
C HIS A 122 -3.71 0.71 4.90
N LEU A 123 -4.36 -0.23 5.59
CA LEU A 123 -5.48 -0.98 5.01
C LEU A 123 -6.67 -0.06 4.71
N PHE A 124 -7.24 -0.20 3.51
CA PHE A 124 -8.37 0.57 2.97
C PHE A 124 -8.16 2.10 2.94
N GLY A 125 -6.95 2.57 3.32
CA GLY A 125 -6.60 3.98 3.41
C GLY A 125 -6.55 4.52 4.84
N GLN A 126 -6.64 3.64 5.85
CA GLN A 126 -6.38 3.93 7.26
C GLN A 126 -4.90 3.77 7.57
N CYS A 127 -4.26 4.78 8.16
CA CYS A 127 -2.89 4.64 8.65
C CYS A 127 -2.81 3.65 9.81
N TYR A 128 -1.77 2.82 9.85
CA TYR A 128 -1.44 2.02 11.03
C TYR A 128 -1.08 2.93 12.24
N GLY A 129 -1.11 2.38 13.44
CA GLY A 129 -0.76 3.11 14.66
C GLY A 129 0.71 3.54 14.70
N THR A 130 0.98 4.71 15.24
CA THR A 130 2.35 5.25 15.36
C THR A 130 3.24 4.41 16.28
N GLU A 131 2.63 3.62 17.17
CA GLU A 131 3.28 2.67 18.07
C GLU A 131 4.09 1.62 17.29
N LEU A 132 3.66 1.28 16.05
CA LEU A 132 4.42 0.38 15.18
C LEU A 132 5.76 0.99 14.75
N ILE A 133 5.79 2.30 14.53
CA ILE A 133 7.02 3.04 14.17
C ILE A 133 8.00 2.96 15.33
N ASP A 134 7.51 3.21 16.55
CA ASP A 134 8.34 3.23 17.75
C ASP A 134 8.85 1.83 18.08
N LEU A 135 8.02 0.79 17.96
CA LEU A 135 8.43 -0.61 18.13
C LEU A 135 9.53 -1.00 17.13
N CYS A 136 9.38 -0.65 15.85
CA CYS A 136 10.41 -0.96 14.86
C CYS A 136 11.73 -0.26 15.15
N LYS A 137 11.71 0.99 15.63
CA LYS A 137 12.91 1.71 16.06
C LYS A 137 13.57 1.06 17.28
N GLU A 138 12.79 0.70 18.29
CA GLU A 138 13.28 0.04 19.51
C GLU A 138 14.04 -1.24 19.19
N HIS A 139 13.52 -2.03 18.25
CA HIS A 139 14.10 -3.32 17.86
C HIS A 139 15.05 -3.25 16.66
N ASN A 140 15.36 -2.05 16.14
CA ASN A 140 16.20 -1.84 14.97
C ASN A 140 15.71 -2.64 13.74
N LEU A 141 14.39 -2.66 13.52
CA LEU A 141 13.73 -3.32 12.41
C LEU A 141 13.41 -2.30 11.30
N ALA A 142 13.55 -2.72 10.06
CA ALA A 142 13.07 -1.92 8.93
C ALA A 142 11.54 -1.90 8.91
N LEU A 143 10.92 -0.71 8.89
CA LEU A 143 9.50 -0.55 8.68
C LEU A 143 9.24 -0.25 7.21
N ILE A 144 8.60 -1.19 6.51
CA ILE A 144 8.17 -1.04 5.13
C ILE A 144 6.70 -0.65 5.14
N GLU A 145 6.35 0.47 4.52
CA GLU A 145 4.94 0.84 4.34
C GLU A 145 4.38 0.19 3.08
N ASP A 146 3.34 -0.62 3.23
CA ASP A 146 2.44 -0.93 2.13
C ASP A 146 1.34 0.13 2.08
N ALA A 147 1.61 1.19 1.34
CA ALA A 147 0.72 2.34 1.14
C ALA A 147 -0.12 2.22 -0.15
N ALA A 148 -0.25 1.01 -0.71
CA ALA A 148 -0.97 0.75 -1.95
C ALA A 148 -2.44 1.21 -1.93
N GLN A 149 -3.01 1.47 -0.77
CA GLN A 149 -4.39 1.91 -0.57
C GLN A 149 -4.47 3.28 0.13
N ALA A 150 -3.35 3.97 0.36
CA ALA A 150 -3.28 5.10 1.28
C ALA A 150 -2.78 6.42 0.65
N HIS A 151 -2.97 6.60 -0.66
CA HIS A 151 -2.64 7.85 -1.33
C HIS A 151 -3.39 9.01 -0.68
N GLY A 152 -2.67 9.91 -0.03
CA GLY A 152 -3.20 11.06 0.70
C GLY A 152 -3.80 10.75 2.08
N ALA A 153 -3.53 9.57 2.64
CA ALA A 153 -3.73 9.32 4.07
C ALA A 153 -2.61 10.00 4.88
N SER A 154 -2.91 10.40 6.10
CA SER A 154 -1.92 10.94 7.04
C SER A 154 -2.28 10.63 8.48
N ILE A 155 -1.29 10.72 9.36
CA ILE A 155 -1.47 10.58 10.82
C ILE A 155 -0.53 11.57 11.53
N VAL A 156 -0.93 12.04 12.72
CA VAL A 156 -0.04 12.86 13.54
C VAL A 156 1.00 11.97 14.21
N TYR A 157 2.26 12.21 13.90
CA TYR A 157 3.42 11.57 14.54
C TYR A 157 4.39 12.64 15.04
N ASN A 158 4.82 12.55 16.30
CA ASN A 158 5.69 13.54 16.95
C ASN A 158 5.17 14.99 16.84
N GLY A 159 3.84 15.17 16.90
CA GLY A 159 3.20 16.49 16.83
C GLY A 159 3.07 17.09 15.43
N ALA A 160 3.45 16.36 14.38
CA ALA A 160 3.32 16.81 12.99
C ALA A 160 2.44 15.84 12.18
N SER A 161 1.60 16.38 11.29
CA SER A 161 0.87 15.55 10.33
C SER A 161 1.86 14.96 9.32
N THR A 162 1.97 13.63 9.29
CA THR A 162 2.88 12.89 8.43
C THR A 162 2.08 12.04 7.45
N MET A 163 2.41 12.13 6.18
CA MET A 163 1.73 11.38 5.13
C MET A 163 2.11 9.91 5.13
N ALA A 164 1.19 9.03 4.79
CA ALA A 164 1.53 7.68 4.35
C ALA A 164 2.52 7.78 3.17
N GLY A 165 3.61 7.06 3.26
CA GLY A 165 4.75 7.20 2.35
C GLY A 165 5.97 7.89 2.97
N ALA A 166 5.83 8.45 4.19
CA ALA A 166 6.89 9.13 4.94
C ALA A 166 7.03 8.63 6.40
N LEU A 167 6.29 7.58 6.77
CA LEU A 167 6.27 7.04 8.14
C LEU A 167 7.28 5.90 8.34
N GLY A 168 7.61 5.16 7.29
CA GLY A 168 8.50 4.01 7.33
C GLY A 168 9.93 4.30 6.86
N THR A 169 10.77 3.29 6.90
CA THR A 169 12.12 3.30 6.32
C THR A 169 12.05 3.43 4.79
N ILE A 170 11.08 2.76 4.19
CA ILE A 170 10.79 2.76 2.75
C ILE A 170 9.30 2.49 2.56
N SER A 171 8.70 3.06 1.52
CA SER A 171 7.27 2.95 1.31
C SER A 171 6.91 2.57 -0.13
N CYS A 172 5.81 1.85 -0.30
CA CYS A 172 5.40 1.23 -1.55
C CYS A 172 3.96 1.59 -1.89
N PHE A 173 3.75 2.17 -3.07
CA PHE A 173 2.43 2.53 -3.58
C PHE A 173 2.06 1.71 -4.81
N SER A 174 0.77 1.56 -5.04
CA SER A 174 0.21 0.95 -6.24
C SER A 174 -0.66 1.95 -7.00
N PHE A 175 -0.51 2.01 -8.30
CA PHE A 175 -1.36 2.82 -9.19
C PHE A 175 -2.27 1.95 -10.08
N PHE A 176 -2.56 0.73 -9.63
CA PHE A 176 -3.53 -0.15 -10.28
C PHE A 176 -4.88 0.57 -10.48
N PRO A 177 -5.66 0.27 -11.53
CA PRO A 177 -6.87 1.04 -11.88
C PRO A 177 -7.93 1.21 -10.79
N SER A 178 -7.95 0.37 -9.75
CA SER A 178 -8.87 0.54 -8.61
C SER A 178 -8.37 1.50 -7.53
N LYS A 179 -7.11 1.95 -7.59
CA LYS A 179 -6.49 2.79 -6.56
C LYS A 179 -6.94 4.25 -6.65
N ASN A 180 -6.68 5.04 -5.61
CA ASN A 180 -7.04 6.46 -5.57
C ASN A 180 -6.31 7.29 -6.63
N VAL A 181 -5.10 6.87 -7.01
CA VAL A 181 -4.37 7.34 -8.19
C VAL A 181 -4.21 6.15 -9.13
N ALA A 182 -4.64 6.29 -10.38
CA ALA A 182 -4.57 5.23 -11.38
C ALA A 182 -3.85 5.75 -12.65
N VAL A 183 -2.93 4.96 -13.20
CA VAL A 183 -2.07 5.39 -14.32
C VAL A 183 -2.51 4.85 -15.69
N GLY A 184 -3.67 4.18 -15.76
CA GLY A 184 -4.18 3.61 -17.00
C GLY A 184 -3.70 2.19 -17.28
N GLY A 185 -3.04 1.56 -16.32
CA GLY A 185 -2.54 0.18 -16.35
C GLY A 185 -1.87 -0.15 -15.03
N GLU A 186 -0.86 -1.00 -15.06
CA GLU A 186 -0.05 -1.31 -13.90
C GLU A 186 0.92 -0.17 -13.57
N GLY A 187 1.14 0.08 -12.28
CA GLY A 187 2.08 1.09 -11.82
C GLY A 187 2.28 1.03 -10.31
N GLY A 188 3.40 1.58 -9.87
CA GLY A 188 3.74 1.74 -8.46
C GLY A 188 4.74 2.85 -8.26
N MET A 189 4.99 3.17 -6.99
CA MET A 189 6.02 4.13 -6.57
C MET A 189 6.70 3.59 -5.32
N ILE A 190 7.99 3.85 -5.23
CA ILE A 190 8.77 3.61 -4.01
C ILE A 190 9.19 4.99 -3.50
N THR A 191 9.02 5.24 -2.20
CA THR A 191 9.46 6.48 -1.55
C THR A 191 10.37 6.17 -0.38
N ALA A 192 11.33 7.07 -0.10
CA ALA A 192 12.20 7.00 1.06
C ALA A 192 12.68 8.40 1.46
N ALA A 193 12.98 8.57 2.75
CA ALA A 193 13.63 9.77 3.26
C ALA A 193 15.17 9.61 3.35
N ASP A 194 15.65 8.36 3.46
CA ASP A 194 17.07 8.05 3.60
C ASP A 194 17.82 8.18 2.27
N ALA A 195 18.96 8.90 2.29
CA ALA A 195 19.74 9.21 1.08
C ALA A 195 20.43 7.97 0.47
N GLU A 196 20.87 7.01 1.28
CA GLU A 196 21.51 5.79 0.81
C GLU A 196 20.49 4.90 0.08
N ILE A 197 19.32 4.71 0.69
CA ILE A 197 18.19 4.00 0.06
C ILE A 197 17.76 4.74 -1.20
N GLY A 198 17.58 6.08 -1.12
CA GLY A 198 17.15 6.92 -2.23
C GLY A 198 18.04 6.84 -3.45
N ALA A 199 19.35 6.82 -3.27
CA ALA A 199 20.32 6.67 -4.35
C ALA A 199 20.17 5.33 -5.10
N ARG A 200 19.78 4.26 -4.40
CA ARG A 200 19.67 2.90 -4.92
C ARG A 200 18.29 2.54 -5.49
N ILE A 201 17.22 3.27 -5.11
CA ILE A 201 15.85 2.95 -5.59
C ILE A 201 15.80 2.87 -7.13
N LYS A 202 16.41 3.84 -7.83
CA LYS A 202 16.42 3.89 -9.29
C LYS A 202 17.21 2.73 -9.91
N SER A 203 18.25 2.29 -9.23
CA SER A 203 19.11 1.18 -9.66
C SER A 203 18.36 -0.16 -9.64
N VAL A 204 17.74 -0.50 -8.52
CA VAL A 204 17.05 -1.79 -8.33
C VAL A 204 15.93 -2.00 -9.34
N VAL A 205 15.17 -0.97 -9.69
CA VAL A 205 14.08 -1.05 -10.69
C VAL A 205 14.59 -1.06 -12.14
N ASP A 206 15.90 -0.83 -12.37
CA ASP A 206 16.53 -0.76 -13.67
C ASP A 206 17.75 -1.69 -13.79
N HIS A 207 17.57 -2.96 -13.50
CA HIS A 207 18.60 -4.01 -13.62
C HIS A 207 19.83 -3.81 -12.70
N GLY A 208 19.72 -3.04 -11.62
CA GLY A 208 20.86 -2.75 -10.73
C GLY A 208 21.88 -1.76 -11.29
N ARG A 209 21.50 -0.93 -12.27
CA ARG A 209 22.39 0.02 -12.94
C ARG A 209 22.39 1.37 -12.25
N ASP A 210 23.58 1.93 -12.07
CA ASP A 210 23.82 3.27 -11.50
C ASP A 210 23.89 4.40 -12.56
N GLY A 211 23.42 4.14 -13.77
CA GLY A 211 23.56 5.02 -14.95
C GLY A 211 24.66 4.57 -15.92
N SER A 212 25.52 3.64 -15.51
CA SER A 212 26.48 2.94 -16.39
C SER A 212 25.82 1.75 -17.09
N LEU A 213 26.56 1.06 -17.95
CA LEU A 213 26.12 -0.21 -18.54
C LEU A 213 26.33 -1.41 -17.63
N GLN A 214 26.99 -1.21 -16.48
CA GLN A 214 27.28 -2.25 -15.51
C GLN A 214 26.19 -2.29 -14.42
N SER A 215 25.80 -3.48 -14.01
CA SER A 215 24.91 -3.69 -12.87
C SER A 215 25.77 -3.79 -11.60
N GLN A 216 25.53 -2.90 -10.65
CA GLN A 216 26.26 -2.84 -9.37
C GLN A 216 25.59 -3.72 -8.30
N GLU A 217 24.31 -4.03 -8.50
CA GLU A 217 23.51 -4.86 -7.60
C GLU A 217 22.49 -5.70 -8.39
N VAL A 218 21.88 -6.68 -7.72
CA VAL A 218 20.83 -7.51 -8.33
C VAL A 218 19.55 -6.68 -8.46
N GLY A 219 19.20 -6.32 -9.69
CA GLY A 219 17.96 -5.63 -10.04
C GLY A 219 17.26 -6.30 -11.21
N THR A 220 16.11 -5.79 -11.58
CA THR A 220 15.35 -6.29 -12.73
C THR A 220 14.60 -5.18 -13.44
N ASN A 221 13.91 -5.49 -14.52
CA ASN A 221 13.06 -4.53 -15.21
C ASN A 221 11.74 -4.33 -14.44
N MET A 222 11.70 -3.33 -13.58
CA MET A 222 10.50 -2.89 -12.88
C MET A 222 10.13 -1.44 -13.23
N ARG A 223 10.61 -0.91 -14.35
CA ARG A 223 10.37 0.49 -14.75
C ARG A 223 8.91 0.74 -15.11
N MET A 224 8.40 1.91 -14.77
CA MET A 224 7.14 2.44 -15.27
C MET A 224 7.32 3.01 -16.69
N SER A 225 6.30 2.92 -17.54
CA SER A 225 6.29 3.61 -18.82
C SER A 225 6.06 5.12 -18.65
N GLU A 226 6.59 5.92 -19.57
CA GLU A 226 6.40 7.37 -19.58
C GLU A 226 4.94 7.78 -19.75
N VAL A 227 4.18 7.02 -20.52
CA VAL A 227 2.73 7.25 -20.72
C VAL A 227 1.97 7.14 -19.40
N PHE A 228 2.29 6.11 -18.61
CA PHE A 228 1.65 5.93 -17.31
C PHE A 228 2.09 7.00 -16.31
N ALA A 229 3.36 7.37 -16.32
CA ALA A 229 3.84 8.48 -15.49
C ALA A 229 3.15 9.80 -15.85
N ALA A 230 2.97 10.11 -17.13
CA ALA A 230 2.27 11.30 -17.58
C ALA A 230 0.80 11.34 -17.10
N ILE A 231 0.09 10.21 -17.16
CA ILE A 231 -1.28 10.10 -16.61
C ILE A 231 -1.24 10.27 -15.09
N GLY A 232 -0.29 9.62 -14.39
CA GLY A 232 -0.13 9.70 -12.94
C GLY A 232 0.07 11.14 -12.45
N ARG A 233 0.86 11.94 -13.14
CA ARG A 233 1.06 13.37 -12.85
C ARG A 233 -0.24 14.17 -12.92
N VAL A 234 -1.08 13.92 -13.94
CA VAL A 234 -2.38 14.58 -14.02
C VAL A 234 -3.30 14.13 -12.88
N GLN A 235 -3.32 12.83 -12.58
CA GLN A 235 -4.13 12.28 -11.48
C GLN A 235 -3.72 12.86 -10.12
N LEU A 236 -2.41 13.01 -9.88
CA LEU A 236 -1.89 13.55 -8.63
C LEU A 236 -2.38 14.98 -8.35
N LYS A 237 -2.50 15.83 -9.38
CA LYS A 237 -3.05 17.19 -9.25
C LYS A 237 -4.50 17.22 -8.76
N HIS A 238 -5.29 16.18 -9.06
CA HIS A 238 -6.70 16.10 -8.67
C HIS A 238 -6.94 15.28 -7.41
N LEU A 239 -5.89 14.68 -6.83
CA LEU A 239 -6.03 13.72 -5.75
C LEU A 239 -6.75 14.32 -4.53
N ASP A 240 -6.37 15.52 -4.10
CA ASP A 240 -6.94 16.15 -2.91
C ASP A 240 -8.43 16.45 -3.05
N ASP A 241 -8.88 16.89 -4.23
CA ASP A 241 -10.29 17.09 -4.54
C ASP A 241 -11.07 15.75 -4.46
N TRP A 242 -10.49 14.68 -4.97
CA TRP A 242 -11.11 13.36 -4.90
C TRP A 242 -11.14 12.82 -3.48
N LEU A 243 -10.10 13.06 -2.70
CA LEU A 243 -10.06 12.70 -1.28
C LEU A 243 -11.10 13.46 -0.45
N ALA A 244 -11.27 14.77 -0.72
CA ALA A 244 -12.32 15.56 -0.08
C ALA A 244 -13.72 14.98 -0.36
N ARG A 245 -14.00 14.59 -1.62
CA ARG A 245 -15.25 13.92 -2.00
C ARG A 245 -15.43 12.57 -1.31
N ARG A 246 -14.36 11.75 -1.24
CA ARG A 246 -14.39 10.44 -0.55
C ARG A 246 -14.68 10.61 0.94
N ARG A 247 -14.06 11.60 1.59
CA ARG A 247 -14.31 11.92 3.01
C ARG A 247 -15.77 12.35 3.24
N SER A 248 -16.30 13.22 2.39
CA SER A 248 -17.71 13.63 2.47
C SER A 248 -18.67 12.46 2.27
N ASN A 249 -18.42 11.59 1.29
CA ASN A 249 -19.23 10.40 1.05
C ASN A 249 -19.15 9.41 2.23
N ALA A 250 -17.96 9.20 2.77
CA ALA A 250 -17.77 8.32 3.92
C ALA A 250 -18.49 8.83 5.17
N ALA A 251 -18.47 10.14 5.43
CA ALA A 251 -19.20 10.75 6.52
C ALA A 251 -20.72 10.53 6.40
N LEU A 252 -21.27 10.76 5.20
CA LEU A 252 -22.69 10.51 4.91
C LEU A 252 -23.08 9.05 5.10
N LEU A 253 -22.25 8.11 4.60
CA LEU A 253 -22.48 6.69 4.78
C LEU A 253 -22.43 6.30 6.25
N SER A 254 -21.44 6.79 7.01
CA SER A 254 -21.31 6.50 8.44
C SER A 254 -22.51 7.04 9.26
N GLU A 255 -22.98 8.25 8.95
CA GLU A 255 -24.18 8.82 9.56
C GLU A 255 -25.43 7.96 9.27
N THR A 256 -25.57 7.53 8.02
CA THR A 256 -26.70 6.67 7.61
C THR A 256 -26.67 5.31 8.32
N ILE A 257 -25.48 4.71 8.47
CA ILE A 257 -25.28 3.39 9.09
C ILE A 257 -25.42 3.47 10.62
N ALA A 258 -25.07 4.58 11.25
CA ALA A 258 -25.03 4.73 12.71
C ALA A 258 -26.36 4.36 13.42
N SER A 259 -27.49 4.52 12.75
CA SER A 259 -28.81 4.14 13.26
C SER A 259 -29.20 2.67 12.98
N HIS A 260 -28.42 1.95 12.19
CA HIS A 260 -28.78 0.59 11.76
C HIS A 260 -28.16 -0.47 12.70
N PRO A 261 -28.99 -1.25 13.44
CA PRO A 261 -28.50 -2.10 14.52
C PRO A 261 -27.62 -3.28 14.09
N LYS A 262 -27.60 -3.62 12.80
CA LYS A 262 -26.86 -4.77 12.25
C LYS A 262 -25.68 -4.37 11.38
N LEU A 263 -25.40 -3.08 11.27
CA LEU A 263 -24.27 -2.58 10.48
C LEU A 263 -23.34 -1.78 11.37
N GLN A 264 -22.05 -2.03 11.24
CA GLN A 264 -21.01 -1.26 11.92
C GLN A 264 -20.19 -0.50 10.90
N ALA A 265 -20.18 0.81 11.00
CA ALA A 265 -19.34 1.68 10.18
C ALA A 265 -17.85 1.48 10.53
N PRO A 266 -16.92 1.64 9.56
CA PRO A 266 -15.51 1.62 9.85
C PRO A 266 -15.13 2.75 10.80
N GLN A 267 -14.25 2.44 11.74
CA GLN A 267 -13.68 3.44 12.63
C GLN A 267 -12.51 4.14 11.94
N VAL A 268 -12.32 5.41 12.27
CA VAL A 268 -11.17 6.20 11.85
C VAL A 268 -10.30 6.46 13.06
N ARG A 269 -9.02 6.13 12.98
CA ARG A 269 -8.07 6.36 14.06
C ARG A 269 -8.02 7.86 14.42
N PRO A 270 -8.04 8.21 15.70
CA PRO A 270 -7.83 9.59 16.12
C PRO A 270 -6.54 10.17 15.51
N ASP A 271 -6.52 11.47 15.28
CA ASP A 271 -5.38 12.18 14.73
C ASP A 271 -4.91 11.68 13.34
N SER A 272 -5.76 10.95 12.61
CA SER A 272 -5.49 10.50 11.25
C SER A 272 -6.48 11.05 10.22
N GLN A 273 -6.03 11.15 8.98
CA GLN A 273 -6.87 11.42 7.82
C GLN A 273 -6.93 10.19 6.94
N HIS A 274 -8.07 9.53 6.92
CA HIS A 274 -8.30 8.34 6.11
C HIS A 274 -8.41 8.71 4.61
N ALA A 275 -7.77 7.92 3.73
CA ALA A 275 -7.82 8.13 2.28
C ALA A 275 -9.07 7.53 1.62
N TRP A 276 -9.84 6.73 2.34
CA TRP A 276 -11.08 6.09 1.86
C TRP A 276 -10.91 5.42 0.48
N HIS A 277 -9.87 4.60 0.35
CA HIS A 277 -9.73 3.75 -0.83
C HIS A 277 -10.96 2.86 -1.00
N GLN A 278 -11.38 2.25 0.10
CA GLN A 278 -12.63 1.51 0.21
C GLN A 278 -13.35 1.95 1.49
N TYR A 279 -14.68 1.94 1.45
CA TYR A 279 -15.54 2.07 2.62
C TYR A 279 -15.98 0.66 3.00
N CYS A 280 -15.32 0.07 3.99
CA CYS A 280 -15.60 -1.28 4.48
C CYS A 280 -16.41 -1.20 5.76
N LEU A 281 -17.56 -1.84 5.79
CA LEU A 281 -18.41 -1.97 6.99
C LEU A 281 -18.42 -3.42 7.45
N GLN A 282 -18.83 -3.65 8.69
CA GLN A 282 -19.09 -4.99 9.23
C GLN A 282 -20.60 -5.24 9.31
N THR A 283 -21.00 -6.49 9.11
CA THR A 283 -22.38 -6.94 9.24
C THR A 283 -22.42 -8.40 9.68
N GLU A 284 -23.39 -8.76 10.50
CA GLU A 284 -23.59 -10.13 10.96
C GLU A 284 -24.05 -11.10 9.82
N ASN A 285 -24.59 -10.55 8.74
CA ASN A 285 -25.09 -11.35 7.63
C ASN A 285 -24.65 -10.77 6.27
N VAL A 286 -23.44 -11.09 5.90
CA VAL A 286 -22.80 -10.61 4.65
C VAL A 286 -23.60 -11.02 3.42
N GLU A 287 -24.11 -12.25 3.36
CA GLU A 287 -24.83 -12.74 2.18
C GLU A 287 -26.14 -11.98 1.95
N ALA A 288 -26.95 -11.80 3.01
CA ALA A 288 -28.17 -11.02 2.92
C ALA A 288 -27.90 -9.55 2.57
N PHE A 289 -26.84 -8.97 3.13
CA PHE A 289 -26.40 -7.62 2.82
C PHE A 289 -26.02 -7.47 1.35
N LEU A 290 -25.16 -8.35 0.82
CA LEU A 290 -24.73 -8.33 -0.59
C LEU A 290 -25.90 -8.53 -1.55
N GLN A 291 -26.83 -9.43 -1.21
CA GLN A 291 -28.04 -9.64 -2.01
C GLN A 291 -28.92 -8.40 -2.03
N HIS A 292 -29.10 -7.75 -0.88
CA HIS A 292 -29.88 -6.50 -0.79
C HIS A 292 -29.25 -5.37 -1.60
N MET A 293 -27.91 -5.22 -1.54
CA MET A 293 -27.19 -4.24 -2.34
C MET A 293 -27.35 -4.50 -3.85
N ALA A 294 -27.21 -5.76 -4.27
CA ALA A 294 -27.34 -6.13 -5.68
C ALA A 294 -28.73 -5.84 -6.26
N ILE A 295 -29.82 -6.11 -5.49
CA ILE A 295 -31.21 -5.81 -5.90
C ILE A 295 -31.43 -4.30 -6.09
N ASN A 296 -30.65 -3.47 -5.37
CA ASN A 296 -30.73 -2.00 -5.46
C ASN A 296 -29.63 -1.41 -6.38
N ASP A 297 -29.02 -2.21 -7.26
CA ASP A 297 -27.95 -1.79 -8.18
C ASP A 297 -26.72 -1.17 -7.50
N ILE A 298 -26.41 -1.58 -6.28
CA ILE A 298 -25.23 -1.15 -5.52
C ILE A 298 -24.18 -2.27 -5.54
N ASP A 299 -23.00 -1.98 -6.12
CA ASP A 299 -21.86 -2.92 -6.15
C ASP A 299 -21.19 -2.96 -4.77
N ALA A 300 -21.39 -4.04 -4.04
CA ALA A 300 -20.74 -4.35 -2.78
C ALA A 300 -20.08 -5.73 -2.84
N ARG A 301 -18.99 -5.91 -2.09
CA ARG A 301 -18.19 -7.15 -2.12
C ARG A 301 -17.63 -7.46 -0.75
N LYS A 302 -17.52 -8.73 -0.44
CA LYS A 302 -16.72 -9.20 0.68
C LYS A 302 -15.24 -9.00 0.40
N ILE A 303 -14.48 -8.50 1.39
CA ILE A 303 -13.04 -8.21 1.29
C ILE A 303 -12.38 -8.31 2.67
N TYR A 304 -11.32 -8.98 2.88
CA TYR A 304 -10.66 -10.07 2.16
C TYR A 304 -11.24 -11.39 2.69
N PRO A 305 -11.86 -12.24 1.84
CA PRO A 305 -12.60 -13.41 2.32
C PRO A 305 -11.70 -14.57 2.78
N VAL A 306 -10.40 -14.49 2.54
CA VAL A 306 -9.41 -15.48 2.94
C VAL A 306 -8.22 -14.76 3.56
N PRO A 307 -7.90 -15.01 4.83
CA PRO A 307 -6.68 -14.51 5.45
C PRO A 307 -5.42 -14.97 4.71
N CYS A 308 -4.37 -14.13 4.70
CA CYS A 308 -3.16 -14.40 3.93
C CYS A 308 -2.52 -15.76 4.27
N HIS A 309 -2.44 -16.13 5.55
CA HIS A 309 -1.85 -17.38 6.01
C HIS A 309 -2.65 -18.64 5.56
N GLN A 310 -3.94 -18.49 5.24
CA GLN A 310 -4.82 -19.59 4.82
C GLN A 310 -4.86 -19.78 3.29
N HIS A 311 -4.16 -18.93 2.53
CA HIS A 311 -4.08 -19.14 1.08
C HIS A 311 -3.33 -20.44 0.75
N PRO A 312 -3.72 -21.18 -0.29
CA PRO A 312 -3.08 -22.44 -0.68
C PRO A 312 -1.56 -22.35 -0.88
N VAL A 313 -1.04 -21.21 -1.25
CA VAL A 313 0.41 -20.94 -1.39
C VAL A 313 1.16 -21.08 -0.06
N TYR A 314 0.48 -20.92 1.07
CA TYR A 314 1.03 -21.01 2.43
C TYR A 314 0.55 -22.26 3.19
N LYS A 315 -0.05 -23.26 2.53
CA LYS A 315 -0.56 -24.49 3.15
C LYS A 315 0.48 -25.27 3.97
N ASP A 316 1.75 -25.18 3.57
CA ASP A 316 2.90 -25.84 4.24
C ASP A 316 3.68 -24.87 5.14
N HIS A 317 3.18 -23.64 5.32
CA HIS A 317 3.79 -22.65 6.23
C HIS A 317 3.54 -23.04 7.68
N GLN A 318 4.50 -22.75 8.56
CA GLN A 318 4.40 -23.07 10.00
C GLN A 318 3.16 -22.48 10.68
N GLN A 319 2.63 -21.37 10.17
CA GLN A 319 1.44 -20.68 10.69
C GLN A 319 0.16 -20.95 9.88
N ALA A 320 0.16 -21.92 8.95
CA ALA A 320 -0.99 -22.18 8.08
C ALA A 320 -2.28 -22.51 8.86
N ASN A 321 -2.14 -23.08 10.07
CA ASN A 321 -3.24 -23.44 10.94
C ASN A 321 -3.32 -22.59 12.22
N ASP A 322 -2.56 -21.50 12.31
CA ASP A 322 -2.64 -20.60 13.44
C ASP A 322 -4.02 -19.92 13.47
N GLU A 323 -4.54 -19.71 14.65
CA GLU A 323 -5.78 -18.98 14.85
C GLU A 323 -5.48 -17.50 15.06
N PHE A 324 -5.93 -16.68 14.11
CA PHE A 324 -5.94 -15.22 14.20
C PHE A 324 -7.41 -14.79 14.38
N SER A 325 -7.85 -14.63 15.62
CA SER A 325 -9.26 -14.51 15.96
C SER A 325 -9.92 -13.27 15.36
N VAL A 326 -9.25 -12.12 15.43
CA VAL A 326 -9.76 -10.86 14.86
C VAL A 326 -9.74 -10.94 13.33
N THR A 327 -8.63 -11.39 12.74
CA THR A 327 -8.53 -11.60 11.28
C THR A 327 -9.61 -12.53 10.76
N SER A 328 -9.88 -13.65 11.45
CA SER A 328 -10.92 -14.61 11.07
C SER A 328 -12.30 -13.97 11.10
N GLN A 329 -12.63 -13.28 12.20
CA GLN A 329 -13.90 -12.56 12.33
C GLN A 329 -14.09 -11.51 11.24
N LEU A 330 -13.05 -10.77 10.87
CA LEU A 330 -13.12 -9.73 9.84
C LEU A 330 -13.17 -10.33 8.41
N SER A 331 -12.79 -11.58 8.24
CA SER A 331 -12.82 -12.29 6.97
C SER A 331 -14.13 -13.06 6.73
N GLU A 332 -14.97 -13.24 7.75
CA GLU A 332 -16.30 -13.87 7.65
C GLU A 332 -17.36 -12.89 7.13
#